data_8bb8ee6c776cc258c10eb40a0afd31e4
#
_entry.id   8bb8ee6c776cc258c10eb40a0afd31e4
#
_cell.length_a   1.000
_cell.length_b   1.000
_cell.length_c   1.000
_cell.angle_alpha   90.00
_cell.angle_beta   90.00
_cell.angle_gamma   90.00
#
_symmetry.space_group_name_H-M   'P 1'
#
loop_
_entity.id
_entity.type
_entity.pdbx_description
1 polymer ?
#
loop_
_entity_poly.entity_id
_entity_poly.type
_entity_poly.pdbx_seq_one_letter_code
_entity_poly.pdbx_strand_id
1 'polypeptide(L)'
;MMKSKKLLNSMAVSVDEKIINCIKIINTTHKEFVYVINKKKQLIGILTDADVRRAILKKTDLTSSINKIYNKKPKFVYDSDNLKKIDKVFKENKVNFLPVINKSKKVIDFIDVREHQEKMSSQIIIKKKNDYSIKTLIIMAGGKGLRLRPLTKNTPKPLIKVTNDK
;
A
#
# COMPACT_ATOMS: atom_id res chain seq x y z
N MET A 1 -1.75 8.16 10.02
CA MET A 1 -0.47 8.05 10.79
C MET A 1 0.65 8.24 9.78
N MET A 2 1.49 9.25 9.94
CA MET A 2 2.64 9.48 9.04
C MET A 2 3.63 8.32 9.15
N LYS A 3 4.16 7.87 8.01
CA LYS A 3 5.18 6.83 7.99
C LYS A 3 6.46 7.32 8.66
N SER A 4 7.21 6.40 9.27
CA SER A 4 8.48 6.76 9.93
C SER A 4 9.43 7.43 8.93
N LYS A 5 10.04 8.56 9.30
CA LYS A 5 11.04 9.26 8.48
C LYS A 5 12.23 8.36 8.10
N LYS A 6 12.57 7.42 8.99
CA LYS A 6 13.60 6.39 8.73
C LYS A 6 13.20 5.49 7.57
N LEU A 7 11.95 5.02 7.54
CA LEU A 7 11.41 4.19 6.45
C LEU A 7 11.40 4.97 5.13
N LEU A 8 10.92 6.20 5.13
CA LEU A 8 10.92 7.03 3.93
C LEU A 8 12.33 7.22 3.37
N ASN A 9 13.29 7.53 4.23
CA ASN A 9 14.69 7.72 3.79
C ASN A 9 15.30 6.42 3.22
N SER A 10 14.99 5.24 3.80
CA SER A 10 15.50 3.97 3.29
C SER A 10 14.94 3.56 1.94
N MET A 11 13.77 4.09 1.56
CA MET A 11 13.12 3.83 0.26
C MET A 11 13.53 4.82 -0.83
N ALA A 12 14.32 5.86 -0.50
CA ALA A 12 14.79 6.86 -1.44
C ALA A 12 16.05 6.39 -2.15
N VAL A 13 16.05 6.36 -3.47
CA VAL A 13 17.19 5.94 -4.28
C VAL A 13 17.53 6.99 -5.34
N SER A 14 18.80 7.03 -5.77
CA SER A 14 19.21 7.83 -6.91
C SER A 14 18.95 7.09 -8.22
N VAL A 15 19.00 7.83 -9.32
CA VAL A 15 18.90 7.25 -10.69
C VAL A 15 20.02 6.26 -11.00
N ASP A 16 21.19 6.46 -10.40
CA ASP A 16 22.36 5.63 -10.62
C ASP A 16 22.42 4.40 -9.71
N GLU A 17 21.40 4.22 -8.85
CA GLU A 17 21.35 3.06 -7.95
C GLU A 17 21.22 1.77 -8.75
N LYS A 18 21.87 0.70 -8.26
CA LYS A 18 21.82 -0.62 -8.88
C LYS A 18 20.49 -1.31 -8.64
N ILE A 19 19.99 -2.03 -9.65
CA ILE A 19 18.71 -2.78 -9.55
C ILE A 19 18.74 -3.73 -8.35
N ILE A 20 19.83 -4.47 -8.16
CA ILE A 20 19.96 -5.42 -7.04
C ILE A 20 19.80 -4.76 -5.66
N ASN A 21 20.26 -3.52 -5.50
CA ASN A 21 20.12 -2.79 -4.24
C ASN A 21 18.67 -2.35 -4.03
N CYS A 22 17.98 -1.93 -5.09
CA CYS A 22 16.54 -1.63 -5.00
C CYS A 22 15.72 -2.87 -4.61
N ILE A 23 16.06 -4.06 -5.13
CA ILE A 23 15.44 -5.34 -4.73
C ILE A 23 15.65 -5.58 -3.24
N LYS A 24 16.87 -5.38 -2.72
CA LYS A 24 17.15 -5.51 -1.28
C LYS A 24 16.30 -4.55 -0.44
N ILE A 25 16.17 -3.29 -0.86
CA ILE A 25 15.34 -2.30 -0.17
C ILE A 25 13.87 -2.72 -0.17
N ILE A 26 13.32 -3.10 -1.31
CA ILE A 26 11.94 -3.59 -1.45
C ILE A 26 11.69 -4.76 -0.48
N ASN A 27 12.60 -5.74 -0.47
CA ASN A 27 12.51 -6.90 0.41
C ASN A 27 12.58 -6.52 1.90
N THR A 28 13.55 -5.68 2.28
CA THR A 28 13.78 -5.29 3.69
C THR A 28 12.67 -4.40 4.24
N THR A 29 12.11 -3.53 3.40
CA THR A 29 11.04 -2.60 3.82
C THR A 29 9.66 -3.24 3.77
N HIS A 30 9.52 -4.42 3.16
CA HIS A 30 8.23 -5.07 2.86
C HIS A 30 7.27 -4.14 2.10
N LYS A 31 7.82 -3.26 1.26
CA LYS A 31 7.06 -2.38 0.37
C LYS A 31 7.33 -2.76 -1.08
N GLU A 32 6.31 -2.63 -1.92
CA GLU A 32 6.36 -3.06 -3.32
C GLU A 32 7.10 -2.06 -4.23
N PHE A 33 7.78 -1.05 -3.66
CA PHE A 33 8.38 0.03 -4.44
C PHE A 33 9.50 0.76 -3.69
N VAL A 34 10.33 1.46 -4.48
CA VAL A 34 11.22 2.53 -4.04
C VAL A 34 10.92 3.79 -4.86
N TYR A 35 11.16 4.97 -4.31
CA TYR A 35 11.01 6.21 -5.07
C TYR A 35 12.36 6.80 -5.44
N VAL A 36 12.43 7.29 -6.68
CA VAL A 36 13.65 7.80 -7.28
C VAL A 36 13.70 9.32 -7.09
N ILE A 37 14.81 9.81 -6.56
CA ILE A 37 15.01 11.22 -6.26
C ILE A 37 16.22 11.78 -7.02
N ASN A 38 16.15 13.09 -7.31
CA ASN A 38 17.28 13.84 -7.84
C ASN A 38 18.22 14.35 -6.71
N LYS A 39 19.31 15.03 -7.10
CA LYS A 39 20.28 15.65 -6.17
C LYS A 39 19.63 16.67 -5.20
N LYS A 40 18.49 17.28 -5.58
CA LYS A 40 17.69 18.20 -4.73
C LYS A 40 16.70 17.46 -3.83
N LYS A 41 16.76 16.10 -3.79
CA LYS A 41 15.83 15.22 -3.06
C LYS A 41 14.36 15.35 -3.51
N GLN A 42 14.12 15.71 -4.77
CA GLN A 42 12.78 15.79 -5.34
C GLN A 42 12.41 14.46 -6.02
N LEU A 43 11.15 14.08 -5.95
CA LEU A 43 10.62 12.91 -6.63
C LEU A 43 10.74 13.08 -8.15
N ILE A 44 11.42 12.15 -8.81
CA ILE A 44 11.56 12.09 -10.27
C ILE A 44 11.07 10.79 -10.86
N GLY A 45 10.77 9.79 -10.04
CA GLY A 45 10.27 8.52 -10.50
C GLY A 45 9.95 7.53 -9.39
N ILE A 46 9.48 6.37 -9.83
CA ILE A 46 9.20 5.21 -8.98
C ILE A 46 9.71 3.96 -9.68
N LEU A 47 10.30 3.05 -8.90
CA LEU A 47 10.60 1.70 -9.34
C LEU A 47 9.80 0.73 -8.48
N THR A 48 9.00 -0.11 -9.13
CA THR A 48 8.16 -1.11 -8.48
C THR A 48 8.73 -2.52 -8.61
N ASP A 49 8.29 -3.43 -7.76
CA ASP A 49 8.57 -4.86 -7.90
C ASP A 49 8.16 -5.41 -9.28
N ALA A 50 7.05 -4.92 -9.85
CA ALA A 50 6.63 -5.27 -11.21
C ALA A 50 7.62 -4.78 -12.30
N ASP A 51 8.25 -3.61 -12.12
CA ASP A 51 9.28 -3.11 -13.04
C ASP A 51 10.53 -3.98 -12.96
N VAL A 52 10.93 -4.38 -11.76
CA VAL A 52 12.05 -5.30 -11.53
C VAL A 52 11.78 -6.65 -12.17
N ARG A 53 10.60 -7.24 -11.97
CA ARG A 53 10.22 -8.52 -12.61
C ARG A 53 10.29 -8.43 -14.13
N ARG A 54 9.81 -7.33 -14.71
CA ARG A 54 9.93 -7.11 -16.17
C ARG A 54 11.38 -7.00 -16.64
N ALA A 55 12.24 -6.39 -15.84
CA ALA A 55 13.68 -6.29 -16.14
C ALA A 55 14.34 -7.67 -16.11
N ILE A 56 14.02 -8.51 -15.13
CA ILE A 56 14.50 -9.90 -15.03
C ILE A 56 14.08 -10.71 -16.25
N LEU A 57 12.80 -10.64 -16.65
CA LEU A 57 12.29 -11.35 -17.83
C LEU A 57 13.00 -10.91 -19.12
N LYS A 58 13.44 -9.65 -19.20
CA LYS A 58 14.25 -9.11 -20.31
C LYS A 58 15.75 -9.42 -20.18
N LYS A 59 16.15 -10.25 -19.21
CA LYS A 59 17.56 -10.58 -18.92
C LYS A 59 18.43 -9.35 -18.69
N THR A 60 17.87 -8.29 -18.09
CA THR A 60 18.62 -7.08 -17.74
C THR A 60 19.63 -7.41 -16.63
N ASP A 61 20.86 -6.94 -16.76
CA ASP A 61 21.87 -7.09 -15.73
C ASP A 61 21.46 -6.35 -14.45
N LEU A 62 21.31 -7.08 -13.35
CA LEU A 62 20.87 -6.54 -12.06
C LEU A 62 21.92 -5.66 -11.38
N THR A 63 23.16 -5.69 -11.85
CA THR A 63 24.24 -4.80 -11.39
C THR A 63 24.22 -3.44 -12.08
N SER A 64 23.43 -3.32 -13.15
CA SER A 64 23.24 -2.04 -13.86
C SER A 64 22.35 -1.06 -13.09
N SER A 65 22.40 0.23 -13.47
CA SER A 65 21.59 1.27 -12.85
C SER A 65 20.10 1.14 -13.21
N ILE A 66 19.24 1.67 -12.34
CA ILE A 66 17.78 1.68 -12.55
C ILE A 66 17.32 2.62 -13.66
N ASN A 67 18.20 3.42 -14.24
CA ASN A 67 17.87 4.51 -15.18
C ASN A 67 16.98 4.08 -16.35
N LYS A 68 17.12 2.85 -16.82
CA LYS A 68 16.35 2.32 -17.97
C LYS A 68 15.03 1.66 -17.57
N ILE A 69 14.80 1.37 -16.29
CA ILE A 69 13.68 0.54 -15.87
C ILE A 69 12.67 1.23 -14.96
N TYR A 70 13.03 2.36 -14.30
CA TYR A 70 12.09 3.04 -13.42
C TYR A 70 11.05 3.86 -14.20
N ASN A 71 9.87 4.03 -13.64
CA ASN A 71 8.82 4.87 -14.20
C ASN A 71 9.15 6.36 -13.95
N LYS A 72 9.41 7.11 -15.04
CA LYS A 72 9.76 8.54 -15.04
C LYS A 72 8.55 9.47 -14.88
N LYS A 73 7.32 8.93 -14.91
CA LYS A 73 6.06 9.69 -14.77
C LYS A 73 5.24 9.12 -13.60
N PRO A 74 5.77 9.18 -12.36
CA PRO A 74 5.08 8.62 -11.22
C PRO A 74 3.79 9.39 -10.94
N LYS A 75 2.77 8.69 -10.49
CA LYS A 75 1.58 9.32 -9.92
C LYS A 75 1.88 9.64 -8.46
N PHE A 76 1.43 10.80 -8.02
CA PHE A 76 1.62 11.31 -6.67
C PHE A 76 0.45 12.20 -6.25
N VAL A 77 0.40 12.54 -4.99
CA VAL A 77 -0.53 13.53 -4.43
C VAL A 77 0.25 14.55 -3.59
N TYR A 78 -0.34 15.72 -3.39
CA TYR A 78 0.20 16.72 -2.49
C TYR A 78 -0.30 16.51 -1.06
N ASP A 79 0.46 16.97 -0.08
CA ASP A 79 0.06 16.99 1.34
C ASP A 79 -1.21 17.80 1.61
N SER A 80 -1.52 18.76 0.74
CA SER A 80 -2.73 19.58 0.78
C SER A 80 -3.94 18.93 0.10
N ASP A 81 -3.78 17.79 -0.58
CA ASP A 81 -4.87 17.14 -1.31
C ASP A 81 -5.86 16.44 -0.36
N ASN A 82 -7.16 16.61 -0.61
CA ASN A 82 -8.21 15.99 0.20
C ASN A 82 -8.44 14.52 -0.19
N LEU A 83 -9.13 13.78 0.68
CA LEU A 83 -9.40 12.36 0.49
C LEU A 83 -10.13 12.03 -0.81
N LYS A 84 -11.04 12.88 -1.27
CA LYS A 84 -11.78 12.69 -2.54
C LYS A 84 -10.84 12.73 -3.74
N LYS A 85 -9.85 13.67 -3.74
CA LYS A 85 -8.85 13.77 -4.80
C LYS A 85 -7.92 12.56 -4.79
N ILE A 86 -7.47 12.13 -3.61
CA ILE A 86 -6.64 10.94 -3.45
C ILE A 86 -7.35 9.69 -3.99
N ASP A 87 -8.63 9.50 -3.63
CA ASP A 87 -9.46 8.39 -4.11
C ASP A 87 -9.62 8.40 -5.65
N LYS A 88 -9.83 9.59 -6.24
CA LYS A 88 -9.89 9.76 -7.69
C LYS A 88 -8.59 9.32 -8.35
N VAL A 89 -7.43 9.74 -7.82
CA VAL A 89 -6.13 9.39 -8.38
C VAL A 89 -5.89 7.88 -8.33
N PHE A 90 -6.26 7.19 -7.25
CA PHE A 90 -6.18 5.73 -7.16
C PHE A 90 -7.05 5.03 -8.20
N LYS A 91 -8.31 5.43 -8.33
CA LYS A 91 -9.28 4.81 -9.25
C LYS A 91 -8.90 5.00 -10.72
N GLU A 92 -8.50 6.20 -11.11
CA GLU A 92 -8.14 6.51 -12.49
C GLU A 92 -6.84 5.85 -12.95
N ASN A 93 -5.88 5.70 -12.04
CA ASN A 93 -4.54 5.22 -12.42
C ASN A 93 -4.27 3.76 -12.06
N LYS A 94 -5.19 3.11 -11.32
CA LYS A 94 -5.07 1.69 -10.90
C LYS A 94 -3.72 1.38 -10.23
N VAL A 95 -3.26 2.28 -9.37
CA VAL A 95 -2.01 2.12 -8.61
C VAL A 95 -2.28 1.63 -7.20
N ASN A 96 -1.34 0.92 -6.59
CA ASN A 96 -1.49 0.38 -5.23
C ASN A 96 -1.03 1.36 -4.14
N PHE A 97 -0.21 2.34 -4.51
CA PHE A 97 0.35 3.34 -3.59
C PHE A 97 0.61 4.65 -4.31
N LEU A 98 0.60 5.73 -3.55
CA LEU A 98 0.86 7.09 -4.02
C LEU A 98 1.86 7.76 -3.08
N PRO A 99 3.01 8.25 -3.58
CA PRO A 99 3.84 9.16 -2.83
C PRO A 99 3.07 10.45 -2.51
N VAL A 100 3.24 10.94 -1.30
CA VAL A 100 2.77 12.26 -0.89
C VAL A 100 3.97 13.21 -0.95
N ILE A 101 3.83 14.29 -1.70
CA ILE A 101 4.90 15.27 -1.86
C ILE A 101 4.47 16.65 -1.32
N ASN A 102 5.45 17.42 -0.89
CA ASN A 102 5.25 18.82 -0.53
C ASN A 102 5.40 19.75 -1.76
N LYS A 103 5.19 21.07 -1.56
CA LYS A 103 5.35 22.09 -2.60
C LYS A 103 6.75 22.10 -3.26
N SER A 104 7.79 21.64 -2.55
CA SER A 104 9.16 21.51 -3.08
C SER A 104 9.39 20.17 -3.82
N LYS A 105 8.34 19.40 -4.08
CA LYS A 105 8.38 18.06 -4.71
C LYS A 105 9.18 17.01 -3.92
N LYS A 106 9.42 17.22 -2.63
CA LYS A 106 10.05 16.21 -1.76
C LYS A 106 9.00 15.24 -1.24
N VAL A 107 9.33 13.95 -1.24
CA VAL A 107 8.46 12.92 -0.66
C VAL A 107 8.47 13.06 0.86
N ILE A 108 7.29 13.19 1.44
CA ILE A 108 7.09 13.34 2.89
C ILE A 108 6.29 12.18 3.50
N ASP A 109 5.57 11.44 2.67
CA ASP A 109 4.82 10.26 3.08
C ASP A 109 4.46 9.40 1.84
N PHE A 110 3.78 8.29 2.04
CA PHE A 110 3.09 7.55 0.98
C PHE A 110 1.78 6.95 1.51
N ILE A 111 0.81 6.79 0.62
CA ILE A 111 -0.50 6.23 0.92
C ILE A 111 -0.63 4.89 0.18
N ASP A 112 -0.93 3.84 0.92
CA ASP A 112 -1.33 2.54 0.37
C ASP A 112 -2.83 2.54 0.07
N VAL A 113 -3.25 1.97 -1.06
CA VAL A 113 -4.65 1.94 -1.48
C VAL A 113 -5.54 1.22 -0.46
N ARG A 114 -5.04 0.16 0.18
CA ARG A 114 -5.80 -0.60 1.19
C ARG A 114 -6.02 0.25 2.44
N GLU A 115 -4.95 0.89 2.96
CA GLU A 115 -5.06 1.82 4.10
C GLU A 115 -6.02 2.99 3.79
N HIS A 116 -6.03 3.47 2.54
CA HIS A 116 -6.94 4.52 2.10
C HIS A 116 -8.39 4.04 2.08
N GLN A 117 -8.66 2.85 1.52
CA GLN A 117 -9.99 2.26 1.47
C GLN A 117 -10.56 1.98 2.87
N GLU A 118 -9.75 1.48 3.79
CA GLU A 118 -10.16 1.28 5.19
C GLU A 118 -10.58 2.59 5.86
N LYS A 119 -9.81 3.66 5.66
CA LYS A 119 -10.16 5.00 6.18
C LYS A 119 -11.44 5.54 5.58
N MET A 120 -11.63 5.38 4.27
CA MET A 120 -12.86 5.80 3.59
C MET A 120 -14.08 5.02 4.10
N SER A 121 -13.96 3.71 4.25
CA SER A 121 -15.02 2.85 4.79
C SER A 121 -15.38 3.23 6.22
N SER A 122 -14.40 3.47 7.08
CA SER A 122 -14.61 3.90 8.46
C SER A 122 -15.34 5.24 8.55
N GLN A 123 -15.02 6.21 7.69
CA GLN A 123 -15.71 7.51 7.64
C GLN A 123 -17.16 7.38 7.16
N ILE A 124 -17.44 6.48 6.22
CA ILE A 124 -18.80 6.20 5.75
C ILE A 124 -19.65 5.58 6.87
N ILE A 125 -19.09 4.64 7.63
CA ILE A 125 -19.76 4.01 8.77
C ILE A 125 -20.08 5.03 9.85
N ILE A 126 -19.17 5.95 10.19
CA ILE A 126 -19.39 6.98 11.21
C ILE A 126 -20.51 7.97 10.76
N LYS A 127 -20.51 8.38 9.49
CA LYS A 127 -21.58 9.24 8.95
C LYS A 127 -22.95 8.56 8.88
N LYS A 128 -22.98 7.22 8.70
CA LYS A 128 -24.23 6.45 8.62
C LYS A 128 -24.74 5.98 9.98
N LYS A 129 -23.99 6.14 11.07
CA LYS A 129 -24.36 5.64 12.40
C LYS A 129 -25.62 6.30 12.99
N ASN A 130 -26.12 7.39 12.40
CA ASN A 130 -27.30 8.11 12.90
C ASN A 130 -28.63 7.74 12.24
N ASP A 131 -28.66 6.80 11.25
CA ASP A 131 -29.88 6.65 10.45
C ASP A 131 -30.34 5.21 10.12
N TYR A 132 -29.72 4.18 10.68
CA TYR A 132 -30.13 2.80 10.42
C TYR A 132 -30.47 2.02 11.68
N SER A 133 -31.76 1.76 11.92
CA SER A 133 -32.15 0.60 12.72
C SER A 133 -31.95 -0.65 11.86
N ILE A 134 -30.98 -1.50 12.19
CA ILE A 134 -30.79 -2.80 11.55
C ILE A 134 -31.98 -3.68 11.93
N LYS A 135 -32.92 -3.86 11.02
CA LYS A 135 -34.09 -4.72 11.25
C LYS A 135 -33.83 -6.19 10.97
N THR A 136 -32.79 -6.50 10.16
CA THR A 136 -32.47 -7.87 9.76
C THR A 136 -30.97 -8.03 9.59
N LEU A 137 -30.40 -9.03 10.24
CA LEU A 137 -29.01 -9.46 10.07
C LEU A 137 -28.99 -10.83 9.39
N ILE A 138 -28.41 -10.93 8.21
CA ILE A 138 -28.20 -12.19 7.50
C ILE A 138 -26.74 -12.61 7.72
N ILE A 139 -26.54 -13.74 8.42
CA ILE A 139 -25.23 -14.32 8.63
C ILE A 139 -25.07 -15.49 7.66
N MET A 140 -24.20 -15.36 6.67
CA MET A 140 -23.81 -16.47 5.80
C MET A 140 -22.78 -17.34 6.53
N ALA A 141 -23.21 -18.44 7.09
CA ALA A 141 -22.39 -19.43 7.78
C ALA A 141 -22.27 -20.69 6.92
N GLY A 142 -21.29 -20.71 6.02
CA GLY A 142 -21.02 -21.84 5.15
C GLY A 142 -19.74 -22.61 5.56
N GLY A 143 -19.80 -23.95 5.49
CA GLY A 143 -18.63 -24.82 5.66
C GLY A 143 -18.56 -25.53 7.01
N LYS A 144 -18.11 -26.80 6.97
CA LYS A 144 -18.04 -27.73 8.12
C LYS A 144 -16.99 -27.36 9.18
N GLY A 145 -16.24 -26.26 9.00
CA GLY A 145 -15.25 -25.79 9.96
C GLY A 145 -14.12 -26.78 10.29
N LEU A 146 -13.81 -27.73 9.40
CA LEU A 146 -12.91 -28.85 9.66
C LEU A 146 -11.52 -28.45 10.19
N ARG A 147 -11.01 -27.32 9.72
CA ARG A 147 -9.70 -26.79 10.14
C ARG A 147 -9.65 -26.27 11.57
N LEU A 148 -10.81 -26.03 12.19
CA LEU A 148 -10.94 -25.56 13.57
C LEU A 148 -11.44 -26.64 14.52
N ARG A 149 -11.45 -27.90 14.13
CA ARG A 149 -11.74 -29.00 15.05
C ARG A 149 -10.64 -29.11 16.10
N PRO A 150 -11.00 -29.40 17.39
CA PRO A 150 -12.31 -29.87 17.87
C PRO A 150 -13.34 -28.78 18.17
N LEU A 151 -12.98 -27.47 18.13
CA LEU A 151 -13.86 -26.36 18.53
C LEU A 151 -15.16 -26.29 17.73
N THR A 152 -15.13 -26.71 16.48
CA THR A 152 -16.27 -26.70 15.57
C THR A 152 -17.03 -28.02 15.49
N LYS A 153 -16.79 -28.95 16.42
CA LYS A 153 -17.48 -30.26 16.39
C LYS A 153 -18.98 -30.10 16.65
N ASN A 154 -19.35 -29.25 17.60
CA ASN A 154 -20.72 -29.01 18.06
C ASN A 154 -21.15 -27.54 17.94
N THR A 155 -20.25 -26.63 17.54
CA THR A 155 -20.52 -25.20 17.42
C THR A 155 -20.14 -24.71 16.02
N PRO A 156 -21.09 -24.11 15.26
CA PRO A 156 -20.76 -23.50 13.98
C PRO A 156 -19.67 -22.45 14.11
N LYS A 157 -18.75 -22.39 13.13
CA LYS A 157 -17.60 -21.47 13.15
C LYS A 157 -17.94 -20.02 13.53
N PRO A 158 -19.04 -19.41 13.05
CA PRO A 158 -19.41 -18.04 13.42
C PRO A 158 -19.84 -17.84 14.86
N LEU A 159 -20.13 -18.93 15.60
CA LEU A 159 -20.57 -18.90 16.98
C LEU A 159 -19.49 -19.29 17.98
N ILE A 160 -18.27 -19.56 17.52
CA ILE A 160 -17.13 -19.81 18.40
C ILE A 160 -16.77 -18.51 19.11
N LYS A 161 -16.83 -18.53 20.45
CA LYS A 161 -16.34 -17.38 21.23
C LYS A 161 -14.84 -17.26 21.06
N VAL A 162 -14.39 -16.12 20.56
CA VAL A 162 -12.99 -15.69 20.58
C VAL A 162 -12.88 -14.73 21.75
N THR A 163 -12.67 -15.26 22.94
CA THR A 163 -12.43 -14.44 24.12
C THR A 163 -10.92 -14.22 24.25
N ASN A 164 -10.49 -12.97 24.15
CA ASN A 164 -9.27 -12.52 24.78
C ASN A 164 -9.63 -12.16 26.23
N ASP A 165 -9.80 -13.15 27.08
CA ASP A 165 -9.82 -12.92 28.50
C ASP A 165 -8.37 -12.75 28.98
N LYS A 166 -7.93 -11.48 29.07
CA LYS A 166 -6.93 -10.97 29.98
C LYS A 166 -7.41 -9.65 30.51
#